data_2822e9138e1071916f64e0bc1f2ee892
#
_entry.id   2822e9138e1071916f64e0bc1f2ee892
#
_cell.length_a   1.000
_cell.length_b   1.000
_cell.length_c   1.000
_cell.angle_alpha   90.00
_cell.angle_beta   90.00
_cell.angle_gamma   90.00
#
_symmetry.space_group_name_H-M   'P 1'
#
loop_
_entity.id
_entity.type
_entity.pdbx_description
1 polymer ?
#
loop_
_entity_poly.entity_id
_entity_poly.type
_entity_poly.pdbx_seq_one_letter_code
_entity_poly.pdbx_strand_id
1 'polypeptide(L)'
;MRRFYPGQEFLKYFKEKADGKPDIWDQTYELFYEFTKGRCGFIEIDAEKCGRFYIYMIQGRRAKNLPLDEAEKHYDCFKSFLRLAYEEGKLCEYTYEELHTYNILEEGRS
;
A
#
# COMPACT_ATOMS: atom_id res chain seq x y z
N MET A 1 9.77 -1.21 20.05
CA MET A 1 9.08 -0.16 19.28
C MET A 1 9.89 0.21 18.04
N ARG A 2 9.22 0.24 16.89
CA ARG A 2 9.88 0.59 15.64
C ARG A 2 10.12 2.08 15.58
N ARG A 3 11.33 2.49 15.20
CA ARG A 3 11.69 3.88 15.08
C ARG A 3 11.60 4.32 13.61
N PHE A 4 11.03 5.50 13.38
CA PHE A 4 10.91 6.05 12.03
C PHE A 4 11.88 7.19 11.83
N TYR A 5 12.43 7.27 10.61
CA TYR A 5 13.43 8.26 10.22
C TYR A 5 12.90 9.11 9.06
N PRO A 6 13.58 10.20 8.72
CA PRO A 6 13.22 10.94 7.50
C PRO A 6 13.15 9.99 6.30
N GLY A 7 12.14 10.15 5.47
CA GLY A 7 11.91 9.26 4.34
C GLY A 7 10.99 8.09 4.67
N GLN A 8 10.40 8.09 5.86
CA GLN A 8 9.47 7.03 6.27
C GLN A 8 8.09 7.59 6.63
N GLU A 9 7.77 8.78 6.17
CA GLU A 9 6.55 9.48 6.57
C GLU A 9 5.29 8.69 6.22
N PHE A 10 5.26 8.06 5.06
CA PHE A 10 4.12 7.27 4.63
C PHE A 10 3.96 6.03 5.52
N LEU A 11 5.07 5.36 5.81
CA LEU A 11 5.04 4.17 6.66
C LEU A 11 4.57 4.49 8.07
N LYS A 12 5.05 5.60 8.62
CA LYS A 12 4.62 6.04 9.94
C LYS A 12 3.12 6.30 9.97
N TYR A 13 2.63 7.00 8.96
CA TYR A 13 1.20 7.31 8.86
C TYR A 13 0.37 6.03 8.74
N PHE A 14 0.83 5.09 7.92
CA PHE A 14 0.15 3.80 7.76
C PHE A 14 0.07 3.05 9.10
N LYS A 15 1.19 2.98 9.80
CA LYS A 15 1.24 2.29 11.09
C LYS A 15 0.28 2.93 12.10
N GLU A 16 0.24 4.25 12.15
CA GLU A 16 -0.66 4.96 13.05
C GLU A 16 -2.12 4.66 12.71
N LYS A 17 -2.47 4.61 11.43
CA LYS A 17 -3.85 4.34 11.02
C LYS A 17 -4.23 2.88 11.19
N ALA A 18 -3.27 1.98 11.13
CA ALA A 18 -3.53 0.56 11.35
C ALA A 18 -3.87 0.26 12.81
N ASP A 19 -3.44 1.11 13.72
CA ASP A 19 -3.72 0.93 15.14
C ASP A 19 -5.23 1.03 15.40
N GLY A 20 -5.78 0.02 16.06
CA GLY A 20 -7.22 -0.04 16.33
C GLY A 20 -8.05 -0.59 15.16
N LYS A 21 -7.43 -0.96 14.05
CA LYS A 21 -8.09 -1.58 12.91
C LYS A 21 -7.98 -3.10 12.98
N PRO A 22 -8.76 -3.83 12.15
CA PRO A 22 -8.60 -5.29 12.09
C PRO A 22 -7.17 -5.70 11.74
N ASP A 23 -6.79 -6.90 12.13
CA ASP A 23 -5.43 -7.41 11.98
C ASP A 23 -4.88 -7.31 10.56
N ILE A 24 -5.76 -7.39 9.56
CA ILE A 24 -5.31 -7.32 8.17
C ILE A 24 -4.60 -5.98 7.87
N TRP A 25 -4.94 -4.92 8.58
CA TRP A 25 -4.25 -3.63 8.40
C TRP A 25 -2.79 -3.71 8.83
N ASP A 26 -2.52 -4.34 9.98
CA ASP A 26 -1.14 -4.54 10.43
C ASP A 26 -0.39 -5.49 9.51
N GLN A 27 -1.05 -6.55 9.05
CA GLN A 27 -0.44 -7.50 8.14
C GLN A 27 -0.09 -6.85 6.80
N THR A 28 -0.99 -6.02 6.28
CA THR A 28 -0.75 -5.30 5.03
C THR A 28 0.37 -4.27 5.21
N TYR A 29 0.39 -3.59 6.36
CA TYR A 29 1.47 -2.67 6.68
C TYR A 29 2.82 -3.38 6.66
N GLU A 30 2.92 -4.56 7.29
CA GLU A 30 4.16 -5.30 7.33
C GLU A 30 4.61 -5.74 5.93
N LEU A 31 3.67 -6.17 5.09
CA LEU A 31 3.98 -6.51 3.71
C LEU A 31 4.53 -5.30 2.95
N PHE A 32 3.89 -4.16 3.12
CA PHE A 32 4.33 -2.94 2.44
C PHE A 32 5.67 -2.46 2.98
N TYR A 33 5.88 -2.59 4.28
CA TYR A 33 7.17 -2.25 4.89
C TYR A 33 8.30 -3.09 4.30
N GLU A 34 8.08 -4.40 4.18
CA GLU A 34 9.07 -5.29 3.58
C GLU A 34 9.31 -4.94 2.10
N PHE A 35 8.23 -4.65 1.37
CA PHE A 35 8.33 -4.29 -0.04
C PHE A 35 9.18 -3.03 -0.24
N THR A 36 9.00 -2.03 0.61
CA THR A 36 9.72 -0.76 0.50
C THR A 36 11.06 -0.81 1.25
N LYS A 37 11.36 -1.91 1.92
CA LYS A 37 12.56 -2.06 2.76
C LYS A 37 12.64 -0.97 3.83
N GLY A 38 11.49 -0.60 4.35
CA GLY A 38 11.39 0.38 5.41
C GLY A 38 11.56 1.82 4.97
N ARG A 39 11.44 2.10 3.67
CA ARG A 39 11.59 3.46 3.15
C ARG A 39 10.47 3.80 2.19
N CYS A 40 9.63 4.75 2.59
CA CYS A 40 8.60 5.27 1.71
C CYS A 40 8.08 6.58 2.27
N GLY A 41 8.21 7.65 1.50
CA GLY A 41 7.59 8.93 1.81
C GLY A 41 6.32 9.10 0.96
N PHE A 42 5.53 10.12 1.28
CA PHE A 42 4.29 10.36 0.52
C PHE A 42 4.55 10.65 -0.95
N ILE A 43 5.65 11.31 -1.26
CA ILE A 43 5.98 11.65 -2.64
C ILE A 43 6.25 10.42 -3.51
N GLU A 44 6.56 9.29 -2.89
CA GLU A 44 6.86 8.07 -3.63
C GLU A 44 5.62 7.27 -3.99
N ILE A 45 4.45 7.65 -3.48
CA ILE A 45 3.21 6.91 -3.73
C ILE A 45 2.63 7.34 -5.07
N ASP A 46 2.65 6.40 -6.02
CA ASP A 46 2.07 6.60 -7.35
C ASP A 46 1.51 5.26 -7.84
N ALA A 47 0.90 5.28 -9.01
CA ALA A 47 0.26 4.08 -9.56
C ALA A 47 1.27 2.96 -9.81
N GLU A 48 2.46 3.32 -10.26
CA GLU A 48 3.51 2.33 -10.54
C GLU A 48 3.94 1.62 -9.26
N LYS A 49 4.16 2.36 -8.19
CA LYS A 49 4.57 1.76 -6.92
C LYS A 49 3.49 0.84 -6.37
N CYS A 50 2.23 1.25 -6.46
CA CYS A 50 1.13 0.42 -5.99
C CYS A 50 1.01 -0.87 -6.80
N GLY A 51 1.18 -0.79 -8.13
CA GLY A 51 1.18 -1.97 -8.98
C GLY A 51 2.31 -2.92 -8.67
N ARG A 52 3.50 -2.38 -8.41
CA ARG A 52 4.66 -3.19 -8.03
C ARG A 52 4.44 -3.87 -6.68
N PHE A 53 3.77 -3.20 -5.76
CA PHE A 53 3.44 -3.81 -4.48
C PHE A 53 2.53 -5.02 -4.67
N TYR A 54 1.51 -4.88 -5.53
CA TYR A 54 0.62 -6.00 -5.82
C TYR A 54 1.40 -7.19 -6.39
N ILE A 55 2.27 -6.93 -7.36
CA ILE A 55 3.08 -7.97 -7.97
C ILE A 55 4.02 -8.60 -6.95
N TYR A 56 4.59 -7.79 -6.06
CA TYR A 56 5.44 -8.29 -4.98
C TYR A 56 4.73 -9.33 -4.13
N MET A 57 3.42 -9.17 -3.94
CA MET A 57 2.66 -10.13 -3.14
C MET A 57 2.42 -11.45 -3.85
N ILE A 58 2.33 -11.45 -5.20
CA ILE A 58 1.88 -12.63 -5.92
C ILE A 58 2.96 -13.39 -6.69
N GLN A 59 3.95 -12.71 -7.25
CA GLN A 59 4.94 -13.43 -8.07
C GLN A 59 6.26 -12.68 -8.17
N GLY A 60 7.33 -13.44 -8.43
CA GLY A 60 8.65 -12.90 -8.62
C GLY A 60 9.68 -13.53 -7.71
N ARG A 61 10.95 -13.23 -7.94
CA ARG A 61 12.06 -13.80 -7.18
C ARG A 61 11.97 -13.53 -5.68
N ARG A 62 11.62 -12.30 -5.34
CA ARG A 62 11.57 -11.86 -3.95
C ARG A 62 10.16 -11.65 -3.46
N ALA A 63 9.19 -12.15 -4.23
CA ALA A 63 7.79 -12.01 -3.88
C ALA A 63 7.41 -12.92 -2.74
N LYS A 64 6.33 -12.57 -2.07
CA LYS A 64 5.79 -13.38 -0.98
C LYS A 64 5.07 -14.61 -1.51
N ASN A 65 4.70 -14.63 -2.79
CA ASN A 65 4.00 -15.74 -3.43
C ASN A 65 2.72 -16.12 -2.69
N LEU A 66 1.97 -15.12 -2.32
CA LEU A 66 0.68 -15.33 -1.65
C LEU A 66 -0.35 -15.88 -2.63
N PRO A 67 -1.33 -16.67 -2.15
CA PRO A 67 -2.48 -17.01 -2.98
C PRO A 67 -3.16 -15.73 -3.47
N LEU A 68 -3.72 -15.77 -4.68
CA LEU A 68 -4.30 -14.58 -5.29
C LEU A 68 -5.38 -13.95 -4.43
N ASP A 69 -6.24 -14.77 -3.82
CA ASP A 69 -7.31 -14.24 -2.96
C ASP A 69 -6.76 -13.52 -1.72
N GLU A 70 -5.66 -14.00 -1.15
CA GLU A 70 -5.04 -13.31 -0.03
C GLU A 70 -4.40 -12.01 -0.47
N ALA A 71 -3.70 -12.02 -1.60
CA ALA A 71 -3.08 -10.81 -2.13
C ALA A 71 -4.15 -9.75 -2.40
N GLU A 72 -5.30 -10.15 -2.93
CA GLU A 72 -6.39 -9.22 -3.18
C GLU A 72 -6.94 -8.62 -1.90
N LYS A 73 -7.05 -9.42 -0.84
CA LYS A 73 -7.50 -8.89 0.45
C LYS A 73 -6.56 -7.83 0.99
N HIS A 74 -5.26 -8.08 0.91
CA HIS A 74 -4.28 -7.10 1.34
C HIS A 74 -4.29 -5.85 0.45
N TYR A 75 -4.45 -6.06 -0.85
CA TYR A 75 -4.48 -4.92 -1.76
C TYR A 75 -5.74 -4.07 -1.55
N ASP A 76 -6.89 -4.70 -1.28
CA ASP A 76 -8.12 -3.97 -0.96
C ASP A 76 -7.94 -3.16 0.33
N CYS A 77 -7.28 -3.76 1.32
CA CYS A 77 -6.97 -3.06 2.56
C CYS A 77 -6.06 -1.85 2.28
N PHE A 78 -5.05 -2.04 1.44
CA PHE A 78 -4.15 -0.97 1.05
C PHE A 78 -4.90 0.16 0.34
N LYS A 79 -5.82 -0.18 -0.55
CA LYS A 79 -6.64 0.82 -1.23
C LYS A 79 -7.51 1.59 -0.25
N SER A 80 -8.07 0.91 0.74
CA SER A 80 -8.85 1.55 1.79
C SER A 80 -8.00 2.54 2.58
N PHE A 81 -6.77 2.17 2.87
CA PHE A 81 -5.84 3.07 3.54
C PHE A 81 -5.53 4.29 2.66
N LEU A 82 -5.31 4.08 1.34
CA LEU A 82 -5.03 5.19 0.43
C LEU A 82 -6.22 6.15 0.36
N ARG A 83 -7.44 5.62 0.38
CA ARG A 83 -8.63 6.46 0.40
C ARG A 83 -8.69 7.29 1.67
N LEU A 84 -8.38 6.68 2.80
CA LEU A 84 -8.33 7.39 4.07
C LEU A 84 -7.28 8.50 4.02
N ALA A 85 -6.11 8.21 3.47
CA ALA A 85 -5.04 9.20 3.34
C ALA A 85 -5.48 10.37 2.47
N TYR A 86 -6.19 10.07 1.38
CA TYR A 86 -6.72 11.12 0.52
C TYR A 86 -7.75 11.99 1.27
N GLU A 87 -8.65 11.36 2.00
CA GLU A 87 -9.69 12.07 2.74
C GLU A 87 -9.10 12.94 3.86
N GLU A 88 -7.96 12.55 4.39
CA GLU A 88 -7.27 13.33 5.42
C GLU A 88 -6.29 14.35 4.85
N GLY A 89 -6.27 14.49 3.53
CA GLY A 89 -5.43 15.49 2.87
C GLY A 89 -3.97 15.11 2.73
N LYS A 90 -3.62 13.84 2.92
CA LYS A 90 -2.24 13.36 2.80
C LYS A 90 -1.84 13.05 1.37
N LEU A 91 -2.82 12.76 0.50
CA LEU A 91 -2.59 12.56 -0.93
C LEU A 91 -3.36 13.60 -1.69
N CYS A 92 -2.78 14.14 -2.75
CA CYS A 92 -3.49 15.13 -3.57
C CYS A 92 -4.52 14.43 -4.47
N GLU A 93 -5.51 15.19 -4.92
CA GLU A 93 -6.59 14.66 -5.75
C GLU A 93 -6.06 13.97 -7.00
N TYR A 94 -5.10 14.57 -7.66
CA TYR A 94 -4.52 14.01 -8.87
C TYR A 94 -3.92 12.63 -8.62
N THR A 95 -3.15 12.51 -7.55
CA THR A 95 -2.52 11.24 -7.20
C THR A 95 -3.58 10.17 -6.92
N TYR A 96 -4.61 10.53 -6.18
CA TYR A 96 -5.67 9.59 -5.84
C TYR A 96 -6.40 9.11 -7.10
N GLU A 97 -6.71 10.02 -8.02
CA GLU A 97 -7.38 9.66 -9.26
C GLU A 97 -6.52 8.75 -10.13
N GLU A 98 -5.22 9.03 -10.20
CA GLU A 98 -4.29 8.18 -10.94
C GLU A 98 -4.28 6.77 -10.39
N LEU A 99 -4.22 6.63 -9.08
CA LEU A 99 -4.23 5.32 -8.42
C LEU A 99 -5.53 4.58 -8.72
N HIS A 100 -6.64 5.28 -8.65
CA HIS A 100 -7.94 4.67 -8.92
C HIS A 100 -8.04 4.18 -10.36
N THR A 101 -7.60 4.99 -11.31
CA THR A 101 -7.61 4.64 -12.72
C THR A 101 -6.74 3.42 -12.98
N TYR A 102 -5.56 3.35 -12.37
CA TYR A 102 -4.67 2.23 -12.51
C TYR A 102 -5.32 0.93 -12.02
N ASN A 103 -5.99 0.99 -10.88
CA ASN A 103 -6.68 -0.18 -10.33
C ASN A 103 -7.80 -0.67 -11.25
N ILE A 104 -8.53 0.24 -11.88
CA ILE A 104 -9.58 -0.13 -12.83
C ILE A 104 -8.98 -0.86 -14.02
N LEU A 105 -7.86 -0.39 -14.53
CA LEU A 105 -7.17 -1.04 -15.64
C LEU A 105 -6.70 -2.43 -15.26
N GLU A 106 -6.20 -2.60 -14.03
CA GLU A 106 -5.80 -3.91 -13.53
C GLU A 106 -6.98 -4.89 -13.52
N GLU A 107 -8.11 -4.44 -13.01
CA GLU A 107 -9.32 -5.26 -12.96
C GLU A 107 -9.81 -5.62 -14.36
N GLY A 108 -9.70 -4.71 -15.29
CA GLY A 108 -10.13 -4.93 -16.66
C GLY A 108 -9.34 -5.97 -17.42
N ARG A 109 -8.18 -6.34 -16.91
CA ARG A 109 -7.31 -7.34 -17.55
C ARG A 109 -7.51 -8.75 -17.02
N SER A 110 -8.22 -8.87 -15.94
CA SER A 110 -8.45 -10.18 -15.29
C SER A 110 -9.47 -11.02 -16.04
#